data_6bca8ed361e319933bac8dd7f521ec67
#
_entry.id   6bca8ed361e319933bac8dd7f521ec67
#
_cell.length_a   1.000
_cell.length_b   1.000
_cell.length_c   1.000
_cell.angle_alpha   90.00
_cell.angle_beta   90.00
_cell.angle_gamma   90.00
#
_symmetry.space_group_name_H-M   'P 1'
#
loop_
_entity.id
_entity.type
_entity.pdbx_description
1 polymer ?
#
loop_
_entity_poly.entity_id
_entity_poly.type
_entity_poly.pdbx_seq_one_letter_code
_entity_poly.pdbx_strand_id
1 'polypeptide(L)'
;MLPPSAAQILTENERMAILDGELGNPATMSLPEETIQMLKRTVHIVIHIAASAQLQNSLRELAYNVLAPSICLTQYALKFPNLERYVYFSTAYANAHLWKSNESTDVSVDERVYPLGREEEDYYKIALEAWSAVQKTGSSDEYDAHDFPWPYAYAKHLAERLVLQKAAERNKMDKVLIIRPSVLGPADKFPYPGFATSHGAPSTICAAEYMLHPGRRIRLSTRCQNPEQESTIDEVPVDVVVDRTLVHVALRTSGCIHAVSGEQGRLSTEEWWRAFKKERRLPWNAKPSWVSDDWHSPDLHQLARKFKIIGTSFAFSQERTVKAVEKLGDGEKENLQLFADRSKPYSLHL
;
A
#
# COMPACT_ATOMS: atom_id res chain seq x y z
N MET A 1 2.38 2.74 -21.66
CA MET A 1 1.33 2.26 -22.59
C MET A 1 1.38 0.74 -22.56
N LEU A 2 0.24 0.03 -22.48
CA LEU A 2 0.23 -1.43 -22.53
C LEU A 2 0.76 -1.94 -23.88
N PRO A 3 1.41 -3.12 -23.93
CA PRO A 3 1.74 -3.77 -25.20
C PRO A 3 0.49 -3.90 -26.08
N PRO A 4 0.60 -3.75 -27.39
CA PRO A 4 -0.56 -3.84 -28.31
C PRO A 4 -1.37 -5.12 -28.14
N SER A 5 -0.69 -6.26 -27.92
CA SER A 5 -1.33 -7.56 -27.67
C SER A 5 -2.17 -7.56 -26.38
N ALA A 6 -1.67 -6.96 -25.32
CA ALA A 6 -2.42 -6.85 -24.06
C ALA A 6 -3.59 -5.85 -24.19
N ALA A 7 -3.39 -4.74 -24.89
CA ALA A 7 -4.46 -3.78 -25.18
C ALA A 7 -5.57 -4.44 -26.01
N GLN A 8 -5.22 -5.23 -27.04
CA GLN A 8 -6.16 -5.96 -27.87
C GLN A 8 -6.98 -6.99 -27.08
N ILE A 9 -6.32 -7.77 -26.20
CA ILE A 9 -7.03 -8.72 -25.31
C ILE A 9 -8.06 -8.00 -24.43
N LEU A 10 -7.74 -6.79 -23.96
CA LEU A 10 -8.64 -6.01 -23.10
C LEU A 10 -9.82 -5.40 -23.87
N THR A 11 -9.63 -5.06 -25.14
CA THR A 11 -10.67 -4.36 -25.94
C THR A 11 -11.55 -5.31 -26.75
N GLU A 12 -11.03 -6.45 -27.18
CA GLU A 12 -11.74 -7.42 -28.04
C GLU A 12 -12.36 -8.58 -27.27
N ASN A 13 -12.12 -8.66 -25.96
CA ASN A 13 -12.54 -9.81 -25.17
C ASN A 13 -13.92 -9.57 -24.53
N GLU A 14 -14.93 -10.31 -24.97
CA GLU A 14 -16.28 -10.33 -24.37
C GLU A 14 -16.31 -10.71 -22.87
N ARG A 15 -15.17 -11.11 -22.31
CA ARG A 15 -15.02 -11.44 -20.88
C ARG A 15 -14.86 -10.23 -19.97
N MET A 16 -14.68 -9.01 -20.54
CA MET A 16 -14.48 -7.80 -19.76
C MET A 16 -15.63 -6.82 -20.03
N ALA A 17 -16.21 -6.28 -18.95
CA ALA A 17 -17.15 -5.19 -18.99
C ALA A 17 -16.64 -4.03 -18.14
N ILE A 18 -16.71 -2.81 -18.66
CA ILE A 18 -16.40 -1.58 -17.92
C ILE A 18 -17.72 -0.97 -17.47
N LEU A 19 -17.86 -0.76 -16.16
CA LEU A 19 -19.02 -0.14 -15.54
C LEU A 19 -18.61 1.22 -14.96
N ASP A 20 -19.33 2.27 -15.34
CA ASP A 20 -19.13 3.59 -14.77
C ASP A 20 -19.94 3.72 -13.49
N GLY A 21 -19.27 3.83 -12.35
CA GLY A 21 -19.89 3.83 -11.04
C GLY A 21 -19.13 4.64 -10.01
N GLU A 22 -19.85 5.13 -9.00
CA GLU A 22 -19.33 5.93 -7.90
C GLU A 22 -19.27 5.10 -6.60
N LEU A 23 -18.06 4.69 -6.21
CA LEU A 23 -17.84 3.83 -5.03
C LEU A 23 -18.28 4.47 -3.71
N GLY A 24 -18.32 5.80 -3.63
CA GLY A 24 -18.78 6.55 -2.44
C GLY A 24 -20.28 6.57 -2.27
N ASN A 25 -21.06 6.13 -3.25
CA ASN A 25 -22.53 6.03 -3.14
C ASN A 25 -22.93 4.72 -2.43
N PRO A 26 -23.45 4.79 -1.19
CA PRO A 26 -23.68 3.59 -0.38
C PRO A 26 -24.87 2.73 -0.83
N ALA A 27 -25.78 3.29 -1.63
CA ALA A 27 -27.00 2.58 -2.02
C ALA A 27 -26.80 1.74 -3.28
N THR A 28 -26.23 2.34 -4.33
CA THR A 28 -26.24 1.75 -5.68
C THR A 28 -24.91 1.89 -6.41
N MET A 29 -23.89 2.52 -5.82
CA MET A 29 -22.65 2.92 -6.52
C MET A 29 -22.96 3.68 -7.83
N SER A 30 -24.10 4.37 -7.90
CA SER A 30 -24.60 5.06 -9.10
C SER A 30 -24.83 4.14 -10.34
N LEU A 31 -24.93 2.82 -10.12
CA LEU A 31 -25.19 1.85 -11.18
C LEU A 31 -26.71 1.63 -11.38
N PRO A 32 -27.16 1.30 -12.60
CA PRO A 32 -28.52 0.85 -12.86
C PRO A 32 -28.89 -0.41 -12.04
N GLU A 33 -30.16 -0.50 -11.62
CA GLU A 33 -30.62 -1.63 -10.77
C GLU A 33 -30.40 -2.99 -11.45
N GLU A 34 -30.59 -3.09 -12.76
CA GLU A 34 -30.34 -4.32 -13.52
C GLU A 34 -28.88 -4.76 -13.42
N THR A 35 -27.94 -3.80 -13.54
CA THR A 35 -26.50 -4.06 -13.37
C THR A 35 -26.20 -4.53 -11.95
N ILE A 36 -26.80 -3.90 -10.96
CA ILE A 36 -26.67 -4.27 -9.55
C ILE A 36 -27.14 -5.71 -9.33
N GLN A 37 -28.31 -6.07 -9.85
CA GLN A 37 -28.86 -7.44 -9.73
C GLN A 37 -28.01 -8.46 -10.49
N MET A 38 -27.45 -8.10 -11.62
CA MET A 38 -26.49 -8.93 -12.36
C MET A 38 -25.23 -9.18 -11.51
N LEU A 39 -24.60 -8.12 -10.97
CA LEU A 39 -23.42 -8.23 -10.10
C LEU A 39 -23.69 -9.11 -8.86
N LYS A 40 -24.83 -8.95 -8.20
CA LYS A 40 -25.22 -9.77 -7.04
C LYS A 40 -25.30 -11.26 -7.39
N ARG A 41 -25.74 -11.62 -8.59
CA ARG A 41 -25.91 -13.01 -9.00
C ARG A 41 -24.64 -13.65 -9.54
N THR A 42 -23.73 -12.86 -10.12
CA THR A 42 -22.61 -13.39 -10.90
C THR A 42 -21.24 -13.19 -10.25
N VAL A 43 -21.09 -12.21 -9.32
CA VAL A 43 -19.78 -11.90 -8.76
C VAL A 43 -19.41 -12.86 -7.62
N HIS A 44 -18.25 -13.50 -7.75
CA HIS A 44 -17.66 -14.39 -6.75
C HIS A 44 -16.47 -13.74 -6.04
N ILE A 45 -15.72 -12.90 -6.74
CA ILE A 45 -14.52 -12.25 -6.21
C ILE A 45 -14.64 -10.74 -6.42
N VAL A 46 -14.40 -9.97 -5.36
CA VAL A 46 -14.30 -8.51 -5.42
C VAL A 46 -12.91 -8.10 -5.01
N ILE A 47 -12.21 -7.36 -5.85
CA ILE A 47 -10.88 -6.81 -5.57
C ILE A 47 -10.97 -5.29 -5.53
N HIS A 48 -10.86 -4.71 -4.34
CA HIS A 48 -10.93 -3.27 -4.10
C HIS A 48 -9.53 -2.67 -4.05
N ILE A 49 -9.08 -2.11 -5.17
CA ILE A 49 -7.78 -1.43 -5.29
C ILE A 49 -7.96 0.09 -5.33
N ALA A 50 -9.14 0.56 -5.74
CA ALA A 50 -9.42 1.97 -5.93
C ALA A 50 -9.29 2.77 -4.63
N ALA A 51 -8.36 3.70 -4.60
CA ALA A 51 -8.19 4.68 -3.53
C ALA A 51 -7.29 5.83 -4.02
N SER A 52 -7.45 7.02 -3.44
CA SER A 52 -6.46 8.08 -3.62
C SER A 52 -5.15 7.69 -2.94
N ALA A 53 -4.04 7.75 -3.68
CA ALA A 53 -2.68 7.55 -3.17
C ALA A 53 -1.96 8.87 -2.85
N GLN A 54 -2.68 9.98 -2.75
CA GLN A 54 -2.10 11.29 -2.44
C GLN A 54 -1.80 11.38 -0.94
N LEU A 55 -0.53 11.21 -0.59
CA LEU A 55 -0.05 11.18 0.80
C LEU A 55 -0.30 12.48 1.57
N GLN A 56 -0.43 13.61 0.86
CA GLN A 56 -0.58 14.95 1.46
C GLN A 56 -2.04 15.37 1.71
N ASN A 57 -3.01 14.56 1.28
CA ASN A 57 -4.42 14.85 1.56
C ASN A 57 -4.68 14.89 3.06
N SER A 58 -5.53 15.84 3.47
CA SER A 58 -6.04 15.89 4.83
C SER A 58 -6.88 14.66 5.16
N LEU A 59 -7.00 14.33 6.44
CA LEU A 59 -7.84 13.21 6.87
C LEU A 59 -9.31 13.41 6.48
N ARG A 60 -9.78 14.65 6.41
CA ARG A 60 -11.11 15.00 5.90
C ARG A 60 -11.30 14.61 4.43
N GLU A 61 -10.32 14.91 3.56
CA GLU A 61 -10.37 14.51 2.15
C GLU A 61 -10.29 12.98 1.99
N LEU A 62 -9.45 12.32 2.80
CA LEU A 62 -9.32 10.87 2.81
C LEU A 62 -10.58 10.17 3.36
N ALA A 63 -11.37 10.84 4.19
CA ALA A 63 -12.68 10.34 4.60
C ALA A 63 -13.59 10.09 3.39
N TYR A 64 -13.58 10.98 2.42
CA TYR A 64 -14.39 10.85 1.20
C TYR A 64 -13.74 9.96 0.14
N ASN A 65 -12.41 10.04 -0.01
CA ASN A 65 -11.70 9.40 -1.14
C ASN A 65 -11.13 8.01 -0.81
N VAL A 66 -11.09 7.62 0.46
CA VAL A 66 -10.54 6.33 0.92
C VAL A 66 -11.52 5.62 1.86
N LEU A 67 -11.92 6.25 2.97
CA LEU A 67 -12.70 5.56 4.01
C LEU A 67 -14.13 5.26 3.55
N ALA A 68 -14.89 6.26 3.14
CA ALA A 68 -16.28 6.06 2.72
C ALA A 68 -16.41 5.07 1.55
N PRO A 69 -15.65 5.18 0.45
CA PRO A 69 -15.68 4.19 -0.63
C PRO A 69 -15.33 2.78 -0.17
N SER A 70 -14.34 2.62 0.71
CA SER A 70 -13.94 1.31 1.24
C SER A 70 -15.05 0.67 2.05
N ILE A 71 -15.69 1.44 2.94
CA ILE A 71 -16.79 0.95 3.78
C ILE A 71 -18.02 0.61 2.91
N CYS A 72 -18.39 1.51 1.99
CA CYS A 72 -19.56 1.33 1.13
C CYS A 72 -19.40 0.08 0.24
N LEU A 73 -18.28 -0.07 -0.46
CA LEU A 73 -18.03 -1.23 -1.30
C LEU A 73 -17.97 -2.52 -0.48
N THR A 74 -17.34 -2.50 0.70
CA THR A 74 -17.31 -3.66 1.59
C THR A 74 -18.72 -4.08 2.01
N GLN A 75 -19.52 -3.14 2.50
CA GLN A 75 -20.90 -3.41 2.90
C GLN A 75 -21.75 -3.97 1.76
N TYR A 76 -21.50 -3.48 0.55
CA TYR A 76 -22.20 -3.91 -0.65
C TYR A 76 -21.78 -5.32 -1.08
N ALA A 77 -20.48 -5.54 -1.25
CA ALA A 77 -19.92 -6.82 -1.69
C ALA A 77 -20.24 -7.97 -0.73
N LEU A 78 -20.17 -7.71 0.57
CA LEU A 78 -20.48 -8.73 1.59
C LEU A 78 -21.96 -9.18 1.59
N LYS A 79 -22.86 -8.49 0.86
CA LYS A 79 -24.24 -8.93 0.64
C LYS A 79 -24.38 -9.90 -0.54
N PHE A 80 -23.36 -10.06 -1.38
CA PHE A 80 -23.44 -10.95 -2.53
C PHE A 80 -23.53 -12.41 -2.07
N PRO A 81 -24.55 -13.16 -2.53
CA PRO A 81 -24.75 -14.55 -2.10
C PRO A 81 -23.61 -15.46 -2.54
N ASN A 82 -23.07 -15.20 -3.74
CA ASN A 82 -22.02 -16.03 -4.34
C ASN A 82 -20.60 -15.53 -4.04
N LEU A 83 -20.45 -14.51 -3.17
CA LEU A 83 -19.12 -13.98 -2.83
C LEU A 83 -18.26 -15.07 -2.18
N GLU A 84 -17.15 -15.39 -2.81
CA GLU A 84 -16.11 -16.27 -2.28
C GLU A 84 -14.99 -15.48 -1.62
N ARG A 85 -14.56 -14.37 -2.23
CA ARG A 85 -13.44 -13.54 -1.74
C ARG A 85 -13.74 -12.04 -1.87
N TYR A 86 -13.38 -11.31 -0.82
CA TYR A 86 -13.27 -9.85 -0.83
C TYR A 86 -11.83 -9.47 -0.51
N VAL A 87 -11.15 -8.84 -1.48
CA VAL A 87 -9.76 -8.42 -1.35
C VAL A 87 -9.70 -6.91 -1.22
N TYR A 88 -9.11 -6.42 -0.13
CA TYR A 88 -8.90 -5.00 0.13
C TYR A 88 -7.42 -4.64 0.03
N PHE A 89 -7.09 -3.67 -0.82
CA PHE A 89 -5.73 -3.15 -0.91
C PHE A 89 -5.51 -2.01 0.09
N SER A 90 -4.65 -2.29 1.05
CA SER A 90 -4.15 -1.35 2.05
C SER A 90 -2.71 -0.89 1.69
N THR A 91 -1.86 -0.72 2.67
CA THR A 91 -0.43 -0.45 2.53
C THR A 91 0.34 -1.06 3.70
N ALA A 92 1.57 -1.50 3.50
CA ALA A 92 2.46 -1.94 4.57
C ALA A 92 2.70 -0.82 5.59
N TYR A 93 2.69 0.43 5.12
CA TYR A 93 2.86 1.62 5.95
C TYR A 93 1.60 2.06 6.72
N ALA A 94 0.51 1.29 6.68
CA ALA A 94 -0.63 1.48 7.59
C ALA A 94 -0.22 1.40 9.07
N ASN A 95 0.90 0.72 9.36
CA ASN A 95 1.46 0.60 10.71
C ASN A 95 2.74 1.45 10.91
N ALA A 96 2.94 2.48 10.09
CA ALA A 96 4.18 3.29 10.16
C ALA A 96 4.37 4.06 11.47
N HIS A 97 3.30 4.33 12.24
CA HIS A 97 3.37 4.89 13.58
C HIS A 97 4.24 4.06 14.54
N LEU A 98 4.39 2.75 14.30
CA LEU A 98 5.26 1.87 15.10
C LEU A 98 6.72 2.32 15.09
N TRP A 99 7.18 3.02 14.06
CA TRP A 99 8.53 3.58 14.02
C TRP A 99 8.83 4.50 15.19
N LYS A 100 7.89 5.38 15.54
CA LYS A 100 8.09 6.34 16.63
C LYS A 100 7.78 5.73 18.01
N SER A 101 6.86 4.80 18.08
CA SER A 101 6.47 4.15 19.33
C SER A 101 7.39 2.99 19.75
N ASN A 102 8.35 2.59 18.91
CA ASN A 102 9.28 1.50 19.16
C ASN A 102 10.68 2.04 19.49
N GLU A 103 11.41 1.38 20.39
CA GLU A 103 12.80 1.73 20.72
C GLU A 103 13.78 1.32 19.61
N SER A 104 13.47 0.24 18.89
CA SER A 104 14.29 -0.23 17.77
C SER A 104 14.22 0.71 16.58
N THR A 105 15.33 0.88 15.90
CA THR A 105 15.42 1.63 14.62
C THR A 105 15.04 0.78 13.41
N ASP A 106 15.04 -0.55 13.54
CA ASP A 106 14.48 -1.48 12.54
C ASP A 106 13.23 -2.14 13.15
N VAL A 107 12.07 -1.68 12.70
CA VAL A 107 10.79 -2.05 13.29
C VAL A 107 10.20 -3.26 12.58
N SER A 108 10.04 -4.37 13.29
CA SER A 108 9.33 -5.55 12.78
C SER A 108 7.82 -5.30 12.70
N VAL A 109 7.23 -5.63 11.56
CA VAL A 109 5.78 -5.51 11.31
C VAL A 109 5.23 -6.84 10.81
N ASP A 110 4.35 -7.45 11.60
CA ASP A 110 3.72 -8.73 11.29
C ASP A 110 2.50 -8.59 10.37
N GLU A 111 2.09 -9.72 9.77
CA GLU A 111 0.92 -9.83 8.91
C GLU A 111 -0.38 -9.93 9.74
N ARG A 112 -0.60 -8.95 10.61
CA ARG A 112 -1.77 -8.83 11.50
C ARG A 112 -2.29 -7.40 11.55
N VAL A 113 -3.51 -7.21 12.02
CA VAL A 113 -4.02 -5.88 12.36
C VAL A 113 -3.49 -5.50 13.74
N TYR A 114 -2.91 -4.31 13.85
CA TYR A 114 -2.43 -3.76 15.11
C TYR A 114 -3.53 -2.90 15.75
N PRO A 115 -3.88 -3.13 17.02
CA PRO A 115 -4.75 -2.22 17.75
C PRO A 115 -4.01 -0.91 18.04
N LEU A 116 -4.75 0.21 18.06
CA LEU A 116 -4.21 1.52 18.49
C LEU A 116 -4.56 1.84 19.94
N GLY A 117 -5.40 1.03 20.58
CA GLY A 117 -5.76 1.12 21.98
C GLY A 117 -5.15 -0.02 22.81
N ARG A 118 -5.71 -0.25 24.00
CA ARG A 118 -5.36 -1.40 24.83
C ARG A 118 -5.87 -2.69 24.20
N GLU A 119 -5.13 -3.78 24.34
CA GLU A 119 -5.50 -5.09 23.75
C GLU A 119 -6.86 -5.62 24.23
N GLU A 120 -7.30 -5.19 25.42
CA GLU A 120 -8.58 -5.59 26.03
C GLU A 120 -9.79 -4.80 25.48
N GLU A 121 -9.55 -3.72 24.72
CA GLU A 121 -10.59 -2.88 24.17
C GLU A 121 -11.16 -3.46 22.87
N ASP A 122 -12.47 -3.29 22.67
CA ASP A 122 -13.12 -3.65 21.41
C ASP A 122 -12.68 -2.69 20.29
N TYR A 123 -11.60 -3.05 19.63
CA TYR A 123 -11.00 -2.21 18.60
C TYR A 123 -11.91 -2.01 17.36
N TYR A 124 -12.95 -2.81 17.18
CA TYR A 124 -13.98 -2.56 16.18
C TYR A 124 -14.90 -1.42 16.58
N LYS A 125 -15.29 -1.36 17.84
CA LYS A 125 -16.10 -0.26 18.39
C LYS A 125 -15.31 1.04 18.31
N ILE A 126 -14.05 1.03 18.72
CA ILE A 126 -13.16 2.18 18.65
C ILE A 126 -12.99 2.66 17.19
N ALA A 127 -12.87 1.75 16.22
CA ALA A 127 -12.82 2.11 14.81
C ALA A 127 -14.09 2.82 14.32
N LEU A 128 -15.28 2.42 14.78
CA LEU A 128 -16.53 3.10 14.45
C LEU A 128 -16.63 4.49 15.08
N GLU A 129 -16.16 4.64 16.31
CA GLU A 129 -16.11 5.93 17.00
C GLU A 129 -15.12 6.88 16.30
N ALA A 130 -13.93 6.40 15.97
CA ALA A 130 -12.93 7.14 15.20
C ALA A 130 -13.46 7.55 13.81
N TRP A 131 -14.14 6.63 13.11
CA TRP A 131 -14.78 6.96 11.83
C TRP A 131 -15.83 8.07 11.98
N SER A 132 -16.70 7.97 13.00
CA SER A 132 -17.71 9.00 13.29
C SER A 132 -17.08 10.35 13.59
N ALA A 133 -15.96 10.39 14.33
CA ALA A 133 -15.21 11.61 14.62
C ALA A 133 -14.61 12.20 13.34
N VAL A 134 -13.94 11.40 12.52
CA VAL A 134 -13.35 11.84 11.25
C VAL A 134 -14.39 12.44 10.31
N GLN A 135 -15.58 11.83 10.22
CA GLN A 135 -16.68 12.37 9.42
C GLN A 135 -17.14 13.75 9.90
N LYS A 136 -17.20 13.95 11.20
CA LYS A 136 -17.72 15.20 11.81
C LYS A 136 -16.69 16.32 11.82
N THR A 137 -15.47 16.02 12.26
CA THR A 137 -14.44 17.03 12.56
C THR A 137 -13.30 17.05 11.55
N GLY A 138 -13.07 15.95 10.83
CA GLY A 138 -11.91 15.75 9.96
C GLY A 138 -10.68 15.25 10.72
N SER A 139 -10.80 14.87 12.00
CA SER A 139 -9.79 14.20 12.82
C SER A 139 -10.43 13.25 13.82
N SER A 140 -9.62 12.57 14.62
CA SER A 140 -10.05 11.76 15.75
C SER A 140 -8.99 11.78 16.85
N ASP A 141 -9.41 11.60 18.11
CA ASP A 141 -8.49 11.52 19.25
C ASP A 141 -7.46 10.38 19.04
N GLU A 142 -7.87 9.30 18.42
CA GLU A 142 -6.99 8.19 18.07
C GLU A 142 -5.90 8.59 17.08
N TYR A 143 -6.23 9.39 16.06
CA TYR A 143 -5.24 9.91 15.12
C TYR A 143 -4.27 10.87 15.79
N ASP A 144 -4.79 11.76 16.62
CA ASP A 144 -3.99 12.78 17.29
C ASP A 144 -3.07 12.17 18.38
N ALA A 145 -3.46 11.03 18.96
CA ALA A 145 -2.67 10.31 19.96
C ALA A 145 -1.52 9.46 19.37
N HIS A 146 -1.52 9.19 18.05
CA HIS A 146 -0.52 8.33 17.42
C HIS A 146 0.27 9.06 16.33
N ASP A 147 1.58 8.86 16.32
CA ASP A 147 2.49 9.55 15.41
C ASP A 147 2.52 8.87 14.02
N PHE A 148 1.45 9.04 13.24
CA PHE A 148 1.42 8.62 11.84
C PHE A 148 2.20 9.58 10.94
N PRO A 149 3.02 9.09 10.00
CA PRO A 149 3.75 9.98 9.09
C PRO A 149 2.83 10.81 8.20
N TRP A 150 1.69 10.24 7.81
CA TRP A 150 0.67 10.91 6.98
C TRP A 150 -0.73 10.55 7.46
N PRO A 151 -1.71 11.42 7.23
CA PRO A 151 -3.12 11.07 7.39
C PRO A 151 -3.53 9.84 6.55
N TYR A 152 -2.90 9.64 5.39
CA TYR A 152 -3.11 8.48 4.53
C TYR A 152 -2.81 7.15 5.23
N ALA A 153 -1.70 7.05 5.96
CA ALA A 153 -1.34 5.84 6.69
C ALA A 153 -2.41 5.48 7.73
N TYR A 154 -2.85 6.48 8.50
CA TYR A 154 -3.94 6.29 9.45
C TYR A 154 -5.27 5.94 8.77
N ALA A 155 -5.64 6.63 7.68
CA ALA A 155 -6.86 6.32 6.95
C ALA A 155 -6.87 4.87 6.44
N LYS A 156 -5.75 4.36 5.94
CA LYS A 156 -5.63 2.95 5.55
C LYS A 156 -5.72 2.01 6.75
N HIS A 157 -5.07 2.34 7.86
CA HIS A 157 -5.17 1.58 9.11
C HIS A 157 -6.62 1.52 9.63
N LEU A 158 -7.31 2.66 9.65
CA LEU A 158 -8.71 2.73 10.07
C LEU A 158 -9.62 1.94 9.11
N ALA A 159 -9.39 2.05 7.79
CA ALA A 159 -10.16 1.31 6.79
C ALA A 159 -10.04 -0.20 6.95
N GLU A 160 -8.86 -0.74 7.27
CA GLU A 160 -8.68 -2.18 7.54
C GLU A 160 -9.59 -2.65 8.67
N ARG A 161 -9.62 -1.93 9.78
CA ARG A 161 -10.45 -2.25 10.94
C ARG A 161 -11.94 -2.17 10.61
N LEU A 162 -12.34 -1.15 9.86
CA LEU A 162 -13.74 -0.99 9.44
C LEU A 162 -14.18 -2.07 8.44
N VAL A 163 -13.30 -2.48 7.51
CA VAL A 163 -13.55 -3.61 6.60
C VAL A 163 -13.75 -4.91 7.38
N LEU A 164 -12.87 -5.20 8.33
CA LEU A 164 -12.97 -6.39 9.17
C LEU A 164 -14.20 -6.35 10.08
N GLN A 165 -14.52 -5.20 10.65
CA GLN A 165 -15.73 -5.01 11.46
C GLN A 165 -17.00 -5.33 10.63
N LYS A 166 -17.07 -4.85 9.38
CA LYS A 166 -18.20 -5.17 8.49
C LYS A 166 -18.26 -6.65 8.10
N ALA A 167 -17.11 -7.30 8.00
CA ALA A 167 -17.03 -8.74 7.76
C ALA A 167 -17.47 -9.55 9.00
N ALA A 168 -17.06 -9.13 10.20
CA ALA A 168 -17.45 -9.75 11.46
C ALA A 168 -18.97 -9.69 11.69
N GLU A 169 -19.60 -8.52 11.44
CA GLU A 169 -21.06 -8.35 11.51
C GLU A 169 -21.85 -9.35 10.63
N ARG A 170 -21.19 -9.92 9.61
CA ARG A 170 -21.81 -10.84 8.65
C ARG A 170 -21.28 -12.26 8.73
N ASN A 171 -20.43 -12.57 9.71
CA ASN A 171 -19.75 -13.86 9.83
C ASN A 171 -18.99 -14.26 8.54
N LYS A 172 -18.33 -13.28 7.88
CA LYS A 172 -17.57 -13.45 6.61
C LYS A 172 -16.10 -13.08 6.74
N MET A 173 -15.52 -13.14 7.93
CA MET A 173 -14.10 -12.86 8.19
C MET A 173 -13.17 -13.77 7.38
N ASP A 174 -13.55 -15.03 7.19
CA ASP A 174 -12.85 -16.02 6.39
C ASP A 174 -12.76 -15.66 4.90
N LYS A 175 -13.63 -14.78 4.41
CA LYS A 175 -13.67 -14.34 3.01
C LYS A 175 -12.85 -13.08 2.74
N VAL A 176 -12.40 -12.38 3.79
CA VAL A 176 -11.68 -11.10 3.64
C VAL A 176 -10.18 -11.33 3.62
N LEU A 177 -9.53 -10.79 2.59
CA LEU A 177 -8.08 -10.71 2.46
C LEU A 177 -7.67 -9.24 2.36
N ILE A 178 -6.75 -8.81 3.22
CA ILE A 178 -6.14 -7.48 3.18
C ILE A 178 -4.73 -7.63 2.62
N ILE A 179 -4.44 -6.94 1.53
CA ILE A 179 -3.12 -6.90 0.90
C ILE A 179 -2.45 -5.58 1.22
N ARG A 180 -1.23 -5.64 1.73
CA ARG A 180 -0.43 -4.49 2.13
C ARG A 180 0.84 -4.37 1.28
N PRO A 181 0.77 -3.71 0.11
CA PRO A 181 1.99 -3.41 -0.63
C PRO A 181 2.87 -2.40 0.12
N SER A 182 4.19 -2.52 -0.05
CA SER A 182 5.15 -1.47 0.31
C SER A 182 5.19 -0.36 -0.75
N VAL A 183 6.32 0.30 -0.95
CA VAL A 183 6.48 1.27 -2.05
C VAL A 183 6.41 0.51 -3.38
N LEU A 184 5.42 0.85 -4.21
CA LEU A 184 5.30 0.23 -5.52
C LEU A 184 6.40 0.75 -6.44
N GLY A 185 7.20 -0.18 -6.97
CA GLY A 185 8.16 0.05 -8.02
C GLY A 185 7.63 -0.36 -9.40
N PRO A 186 8.35 -0.01 -10.46
CA PRO A 186 8.09 -0.52 -11.80
C PRO A 186 8.12 -2.05 -11.83
N ALA A 187 7.45 -2.62 -12.82
CA ALA A 187 7.45 -4.07 -13.03
C ALA A 187 8.86 -4.59 -13.32
N ASP A 188 9.16 -5.77 -12.78
CA ASP A 188 10.44 -6.44 -13.01
C ASP A 188 10.43 -7.27 -14.31
N LYS A 189 9.31 -7.90 -14.62
CA LYS A 189 9.18 -8.77 -15.81
C LYS A 189 7.95 -8.47 -16.65
N PHE A 190 6.76 -8.32 -16.05
CA PHE A 190 5.51 -8.25 -16.77
C PHE A 190 4.78 -6.91 -16.56
N PRO A 191 4.24 -6.29 -17.64
CA PRO A 191 4.20 -6.72 -19.05
C PRO A 191 5.54 -6.59 -19.79
N TYR A 192 6.48 -5.83 -19.25
CA TYR A 192 7.89 -5.71 -19.64
C TYR A 192 8.67 -5.03 -18.51
N PRO A 193 9.97 -5.27 -18.39
CA PRO A 193 10.80 -4.65 -17.37
C PRO A 193 10.73 -3.12 -17.41
N GLY A 194 10.52 -2.51 -16.25
CA GLY A 194 10.39 -1.05 -16.11
C GLY A 194 9.00 -0.49 -16.40
N PHE A 195 8.00 -1.34 -16.66
CA PHE A 195 6.63 -0.83 -16.84
C PHE A 195 6.12 -0.15 -15.59
N ALA A 196 5.70 1.11 -15.74
CA ALA A 196 4.98 1.87 -14.72
C ALA A 196 4.01 2.85 -15.41
N THR A 197 2.92 3.17 -14.73
CA THR A 197 2.06 4.29 -15.15
C THR A 197 2.69 5.61 -14.70
N SER A 198 2.32 6.73 -15.34
CA SER A 198 2.92 8.06 -15.10
C SER A 198 2.95 8.53 -13.64
N HIS A 199 2.09 7.97 -12.78
CA HIS A 199 2.03 8.27 -11.35
C HIS A 199 2.02 7.00 -10.49
N GLY A 200 2.34 5.85 -11.07
CA GLY A 200 2.20 4.54 -10.43
C GLY A 200 3.41 4.10 -9.62
N ALA A 201 4.57 4.75 -9.76
CA ALA A 201 5.78 4.40 -9.04
C ALA A 201 6.27 5.59 -8.19
N PRO A 202 6.03 5.60 -6.86
CA PRO A 202 6.48 6.68 -5.98
C PRO A 202 7.98 6.94 -6.01
N SER A 203 8.80 5.90 -6.18
CA SER A 203 10.26 6.02 -6.32
C SER A 203 10.66 6.85 -7.55
N THR A 204 9.98 6.68 -8.68
CA THR A 204 10.19 7.48 -9.89
C THR A 204 9.87 8.95 -9.64
N ILE A 205 8.78 9.25 -8.92
CA ILE A 205 8.42 10.62 -8.56
C ILE A 205 9.48 11.22 -7.63
N CYS A 206 9.93 10.45 -6.64
CA CYS A 206 10.97 10.86 -5.71
C CYS A 206 12.31 11.13 -6.45
N ALA A 207 12.67 10.28 -7.41
CA ALA A 207 13.85 10.46 -8.24
C ALA A 207 13.75 11.72 -9.10
N ALA A 208 12.60 11.99 -9.71
CA ALA A 208 12.38 13.20 -10.51
C ALA A 208 12.52 14.47 -9.65
N GLU A 209 11.95 14.50 -8.45
CA GLU A 209 12.11 15.63 -7.52
C GLU A 209 13.58 15.81 -7.10
N TYR A 210 14.30 14.71 -6.86
CA TYR A 210 15.73 14.77 -6.57
C TYR A 210 16.55 15.30 -7.76
N MET A 211 16.28 14.84 -8.97
CA MET A 211 16.99 15.29 -10.18
C MET A 211 16.80 16.78 -10.46
N LEU A 212 15.61 17.31 -10.20
CA LEU A 212 15.27 18.71 -10.40
C LEU A 212 15.73 19.63 -9.26
N HIS A 213 16.15 19.07 -8.12
CA HIS A 213 16.55 19.85 -6.95
C HIS A 213 17.85 20.63 -7.22
N PRO A 214 17.85 21.97 -7.18
CA PRO A 214 19.05 22.78 -7.51
C PRO A 214 20.08 22.85 -6.38
N GLY A 215 19.68 22.46 -5.17
CA GLY A 215 20.56 22.55 -3.98
C GLY A 215 21.60 21.42 -3.91
N ARG A 216 22.55 21.58 -3.00
CA ARG A 216 23.60 20.61 -2.73
C ARG A 216 23.34 19.74 -1.51
N ARG A 217 22.32 20.07 -0.71
CA ARG A 217 21.94 19.34 0.51
C ARG A 217 20.45 19.13 0.56
N ILE A 218 20.06 17.97 1.07
CA ILE A 218 18.68 17.59 1.31
C ILE A 218 18.57 17.19 2.78
N ARG A 219 17.86 18.00 3.58
CA ARG A 219 17.67 17.76 5.01
C ARG A 219 16.60 16.69 5.20
N LEU A 220 16.98 15.58 5.83
CA LEU A 220 16.18 14.39 6.08
C LEU A 220 16.19 14.07 7.58
N SER A 221 15.07 13.63 8.14
CA SER A 221 15.01 13.14 9.52
C SER A 221 15.32 11.66 9.61
N THR A 222 15.90 11.22 10.74
CA THR A 222 16.16 9.82 11.02
C THR A 222 16.34 9.59 12.51
N ARG A 223 16.16 8.35 12.95
CA ARG A 223 16.52 7.85 14.29
C ARG A 223 17.72 6.90 14.22
N CYS A 224 18.16 6.53 13.01
CA CYS A 224 19.31 5.66 12.81
C CYS A 224 20.61 6.42 13.11
N GLN A 225 21.61 5.72 13.67
CA GLN A 225 22.93 6.30 13.91
C GLN A 225 23.72 6.41 12.61
N ASN A 226 23.64 5.40 11.75
CA ASN A 226 24.24 5.35 10.41
C ASN A 226 23.15 5.29 9.34
N PRO A 227 22.43 6.39 9.06
CA PRO A 227 21.20 6.36 8.29
C PRO A 227 21.36 5.82 6.87
N GLU A 228 22.48 6.04 6.22
CA GLU A 228 22.70 5.57 4.84
C GLU A 228 22.73 4.03 4.76
N GLN A 229 23.14 3.35 5.83
CA GLN A 229 23.29 1.89 5.92
C GLN A 229 22.14 1.23 6.68
N GLU A 230 21.65 1.85 7.75
CA GLU A 230 20.66 1.27 8.67
C GLU A 230 19.23 1.59 8.25
N SER A 231 18.98 2.77 7.64
CA SER A 231 17.65 3.04 7.11
C SER A 231 17.44 2.31 5.78
N THR A 232 16.23 1.82 5.57
CA THR A 232 15.90 0.98 4.42
C THR A 232 14.61 1.46 3.74
N ILE A 233 14.53 1.18 2.45
CA ILE A 233 13.32 1.40 1.66
C ILE A 233 12.90 0.06 1.10
N ASP A 234 11.69 -0.36 1.45
CA ASP A 234 11.07 -1.54 0.86
C ASP A 234 10.31 -1.10 -0.39
N GLU A 235 10.89 -1.38 -1.56
CA GLU A 235 10.29 -1.14 -2.86
C GLU A 235 10.02 -2.49 -3.54
N VAL A 236 8.77 -2.75 -3.85
CA VAL A 236 8.32 -4.01 -4.45
C VAL A 236 7.88 -3.80 -5.90
N PRO A 237 8.34 -4.61 -6.86
CA PRO A 237 7.85 -4.59 -8.23
C PRO A 237 6.33 -4.87 -8.28
N VAL A 238 5.62 -4.13 -9.13
CA VAL A 238 4.15 -4.21 -9.20
C VAL A 238 3.66 -5.59 -9.63
N ASP A 239 4.37 -6.28 -10.49
CA ASP A 239 4.07 -7.65 -10.94
C ASP A 239 4.19 -8.68 -9.80
N VAL A 240 5.17 -8.53 -8.90
CA VAL A 240 5.26 -9.34 -7.67
C VAL A 240 4.01 -9.16 -6.79
N VAL A 241 3.50 -7.92 -6.68
CA VAL A 241 2.27 -7.66 -5.92
C VAL A 241 1.06 -8.34 -6.56
N VAL A 242 0.98 -8.33 -7.89
CA VAL A 242 -0.11 -8.98 -8.63
C VAL A 242 -0.06 -10.49 -8.43
N ASP A 243 1.10 -11.12 -8.62
CA ASP A 243 1.27 -12.56 -8.47
C ASP A 243 0.96 -13.04 -7.06
N ARG A 244 1.43 -12.33 -6.02
CA ARG A 244 1.04 -12.61 -4.63
C ARG A 244 -0.46 -12.52 -4.42
N THR A 245 -1.08 -11.48 -4.98
CA THR A 245 -2.54 -11.32 -4.87
C THR A 245 -3.26 -12.51 -5.46
N LEU A 246 -2.89 -12.93 -6.67
CA LEU A 246 -3.52 -14.06 -7.35
C LEU A 246 -3.34 -15.37 -6.58
N VAL A 247 -2.13 -15.64 -6.07
CA VAL A 247 -1.86 -16.85 -5.27
C VAL A 247 -2.69 -16.86 -4.00
N HIS A 248 -2.71 -15.77 -3.23
CA HIS A 248 -3.47 -15.72 -1.99
C HIS A 248 -4.99 -15.78 -2.20
N VAL A 249 -5.49 -15.24 -3.32
CA VAL A 249 -6.89 -15.39 -3.73
C VAL A 249 -7.19 -16.86 -4.07
N ALA A 250 -6.35 -17.50 -4.88
CA ALA A 250 -6.52 -18.92 -5.27
C ALA A 250 -6.45 -19.86 -4.06
N LEU A 251 -5.53 -19.61 -3.13
CA LEU A 251 -5.38 -20.41 -1.90
C LEU A 251 -6.41 -20.06 -0.81
N ARG A 252 -7.33 -19.15 -1.11
CA ARG A 252 -8.38 -18.69 -0.17
C ARG A 252 -7.84 -18.18 1.15
N THR A 253 -6.68 -17.52 1.12
CA THR A 253 -6.08 -16.91 2.31
C THR A 253 -6.98 -15.79 2.86
N SER A 254 -7.18 -15.72 4.17
CA SER A 254 -7.92 -14.66 4.86
C SER A 254 -7.03 -13.87 5.81
N GLY A 255 -7.50 -12.69 6.25
CA GLY A 255 -6.72 -11.78 7.11
C GLY A 255 -5.72 -10.94 6.32
N CYS A 256 -4.61 -10.52 6.92
CA CYS A 256 -3.63 -9.63 6.32
C CYS A 256 -2.45 -10.38 5.72
N ILE A 257 -1.95 -9.92 4.58
CA ILE A 257 -0.64 -10.31 4.02
C ILE A 257 0.14 -9.08 3.59
N HIS A 258 1.46 -9.16 3.62
CA HIS A 258 2.33 -8.15 3.03
C HIS A 258 2.75 -8.54 1.62
N ALA A 259 2.58 -7.60 0.67
CA ALA A 259 3.12 -7.71 -0.68
C ALA A 259 4.32 -6.75 -0.80
N VAL A 260 5.46 -7.18 -0.29
CA VAL A 260 6.67 -6.37 -0.04
C VAL A 260 7.90 -7.07 -0.62
N SER A 261 9.01 -6.35 -0.78
CA SER A 261 10.29 -6.97 -1.12
C SER A 261 10.86 -7.77 0.07
N GLY A 262 10.54 -7.34 1.29
CA GLY A 262 10.92 -8.02 2.53
C GLY A 262 12.37 -7.82 2.91
N GLU A 263 12.82 -8.49 3.98
CA GLU A 263 14.13 -8.28 4.57
C GLU A 263 15.29 -8.49 3.57
N GLN A 264 15.20 -9.52 2.73
CA GLN A 264 16.23 -9.80 1.71
C GLN A 264 16.13 -8.90 0.48
N GLY A 265 14.98 -8.27 0.26
CA GLY A 265 14.67 -7.47 -0.91
C GLY A 265 14.70 -5.95 -0.70
N ARG A 266 14.59 -5.47 0.55
CA ARG A 266 14.64 -4.04 0.86
C ARG A 266 16.02 -3.46 0.58
N LEU A 267 16.06 -2.21 0.13
CA LEU A 267 17.28 -1.49 -0.22
C LEU A 267 17.76 -0.66 0.97
N SER A 268 19.05 -0.61 1.22
CA SER A 268 19.59 0.46 2.05
C SER A 268 19.33 1.83 1.39
N THR A 269 19.18 2.85 2.21
CA THR A 269 19.00 4.22 1.69
C THR A 269 20.21 4.65 0.86
N GLU A 270 21.43 4.14 1.14
CA GLU A 270 22.60 4.38 0.33
C GLU A 270 22.48 3.81 -1.09
N GLU A 271 22.03 2.54 -1.22
CA GLU A 271 21.83 1.89 -2.53
C GLU A 271 20.79 2.62 -3.36
N TRP A 272 19.65 2.90 -2.74
CA TRP A 272 18.56 3.63 -3.36
C TRP A 272 18.99 5.03 -3.83
N TRP A 273 19.70 5.76 -2.97
CA TRP A 273 20.23 7.09 -3.28
C TRP A 273 21.32 7.07 -4.35
N ARG A 274 22.12 6.01 -4.39
CA ARG A 274 23.16 5.80 -5.42
C ARG A 274 22.54 5.69 -6.82
N ALA A 275 21.42 5.01 -6.96
CA ALA A 275 20.69 4.94 -8.22
C ALA A 275 20.21 6.32 -8.68
N PHE A 276 19.67 7.14 -7.76
CA PHE A 276 19.28 8.52 -8.09
C PHE A 276 20.44 9.40 -8.53
N LYS A 277 21.58 9.29 -7.86
CA LYS A 277 22.81 10.02 -8.23
C LYS A 277 23.28 9.68 -9.64
N LYS A 278 23.15 8.43 -10.05
CA LYS A 278 23.55 7.96 -11.38
C LYS A 278 22.75 8.64 -12.49
N GLU A 279 21.46 8.88 -12.27
CA GLU A 279 20.56 9.49 -13.25
C GLU A 279 20.63 11.03 -13.28
N ARG A 280 21.21 11.65 -12.26
CA ARG A 280 21.31 13.10 -12.16
C ARG A 280 22.32 13.67 -13.15
N ARG A 281 21.89 14.63 -13.96
CA ARG A 281 22.70 15.27 -14.99
C ARG A 281 23.22 16.67 -14.64
N LEU A 282 23.00 17.12 -13.39
CA LEU A 282 23.57 18.39 -12.93
C LEU A 282 25.07 18.20 -12.55
N PRO A 283 25.91 19.26 -12.68
CA PRO A 283 27.35 19.16 -12.44
C PRO A 283 27.71 18.90 -10.95
N TRP A 284 26.72 18.89 -10.06
CA TRP A 284 26.89 18.52 -8.65
C TRP A 284 25.77 17.60 -8.19
N ASN A 285 26.09 16.76 -7.21
CA ASN A 285 25.10 15.92 -6.54
C ASN A 285 24.60 16.61 -5.26
N ALA A 286 23.31 16.48 -4.98
CA ALA A 286 22.77 16.77 -3.66
C ALA A 286 23.11 15.62 -2.71
N LYS A 287 23.50 15.95 -1.48
CA LYS A 287 23.81 14.97 -0.43
C LYS A 287 22.75 15.01 0.66
N PRO A 288 22.37 13.87 1.24
CA PRO A 288 21.56 13.88 2.44
C PRO A 288 22.28 14.60 3.58
N SER A 289 21.50 15.32 4.37
CA SER A 289 21.92 15.96 5.62
C SER A 289 20.97 15.48 6.70
N TRP A 290 21.37 14.44 7.39
CA TRP A 290 20.58 13.73 8.38
C TRP A 290 20.48 14.55 9.67
N VAL A 291 19.29 14.64 10.23
CA VAL A 291 18.98 15.31 11.48
C VAL A 291 18.04 14.47 12.33
N SER A 292 18.12 14.62 13.65
CA SER A 292 17.24 13.93 14.60
C SER A 292 15.86 14.59 14.76
N ASP A 293 15.53 15.52 13.87
CA ASP A 293 14.23 16.21 13.89
C ASP A 293 13.07 15.24 13.64
N ASP A 294 11.91 15.64 14.10
CA ASP A 294 10.68 14.92 13.80
C ASP A 294 10.38 14.94 12.30
N TRP A 295 9.82 13.84 11.77
CA TRP A 295 9.38 13.74 10.38
C TRP A 295 8.24 14.69 9.99
N HIS A 296 7.63 15.38 10.98
CA HIS A 296 6.67 16.45 10.75
C HIS A 296 7.31 17.85 10.72
N SER A 297 8.62 17.96 11.01
CA SER A 297 9.30 19.24 11.04
C SER A 297 9.15 20.01 9.72
N PRO A 298 8.72 21.27 9.76
CA PRO A 298 8.62 22.12 8.58
C PRO A 298 9.99 22.46 7.98
N ASP A 299 11.06 22.31 8.74
CA ASP A 299 12.43 22.61 8.32
C ASP A 299 13.07 21.52 7.47
N LEU A 300 12.40 20.36 7.33
CA LEU A 300 12.84 19.30 6.44
C LEU A 300 12.69 19.71 4.98
N HIS A 301 13.54 19.15 4.12
CA HIS A 301 13.41 19.33 2.69
C HIS A 301 12.03 18.85 2.19
N GLN A 302 11.51 19.49 1.15
CA GLN A 302 10.19 19.14 0.58
C GLN A 302 10.06 17.65 0.25
N LEU A 303 11.12 17.04 -0.30
CA LEU A 303 11.18 15.60 -0.57
C LEU A 303 10.98 14.77 0.70
N ALA A 304 11.63 15.12 1.82
CA ALA A 304 11.46 14.43 3.09
C ALA A 304 10.07 14.62 3.69
N ARG A 305 9.48 15.81 3.54
CA ARG A 305 8.11 16.09 4.00
C ARG A 305 7.06 15.30 3.21
N LYS A 306 7.33 15.02 1.95
CA LYS A 306 6.46 14.22 1.06
C LYS A 306 6.67 12.73 1.27
N PHE A 307 7.93 12.29 1.35
CA PHE A 307 8.32 10.88 1.52
C PHE A 307 8.93 10.64 2.90
N LYS A 308 8.14 10.81 3.94
CA LYS A 308 8.55 10.78 5.36
C LYS A 308 9.20 9.46 5.81
N ILE A 309 8.99 8.38 5.06
CA ILE A 309 9.62 7.09 5.31
C ILE A 309 11.12 7.05 4.93
N ILE A 310 11.64 8.03 4.20
CA ILE A 310 13.08 8.13 3.94
C ILE A 310 13.79 8.38 5.26
N GLY A 311 14.73 7.54 5.63
CA GLY A 311 15.43 7.60 6.91
C GLY A 311 14.81 6.73 8.01
N THR A 312 13.79 5.92 7.68
CA THR A 312 13.20 4.89 8.55
C THR A 312 13.66 3.50 8.17
N SER A 313 13.35 2.49 8.96
CA SER A 313 13.55 1.08 8.61
C SER A 313 12.39 0.24 9.13
N PHE A 314 11.83 -0.61 8.26
CA PHE A 314 10.76 -1.54 8.59
C PHE A 314 11.09 -2.93 8.06
N ALA A 315 11.03 -3.93 8.93
CA ALA A 315 11.13 -5.34 8.59
C ALA A 315 9.70 -5.91 8.47
N PHE A 316 9.14 -5.85 7.27
CA PHE A 316 7.80 -6.40 6.99
C PHE A 316 7.89 -7.92 6.84
N SER A 317 7.13 -8.66 7.65
CA SER A 317 7.01 -10.12 7.54
C SER A 317 6.41 -10.53 6.19
N GLN A 318 6.90 -11.65 5.64
CA GLN A 318 6.37 -12.32 4.44
C GLN A 318 6.02 -13.78 4.74
N GLU A 319 5.88 -14.14 6.00
CA GLU A 319 5.75 -15.53 6.43
C GLU A 319 4.58 -16.24 5.76
N ARG A 320 3.47 -15.54 5.57
CA ARG A 320 2.27 -16.12 4.95
C ARG A 320 2.47 -16.40 3.47
N THR A 321 3.24 -15.56 2.76
CA THR A 321 3.60 -15.83 1.37
C THR A 321 4.60 -16.99 1.27
N VAL A 322 5.58 -17.07 2.16
CA VAL A 322 6.51 -18.21 2.23
C VAL A 322 5.74 -19.52 2.40
N LYS A 323 4.81 -19.58 3.37
CA LYS A 323 3.94 -20.76 3.57
C LYS A 323 3.01 -21.04 2.37
N ALA A 324 2.61 -20.01 1.63
CA ALA A 324 1.79 -20.18 0.43
C ALA A 324 2.57 -20.88 -0.68
N VAL A 325 3.85 -20.52 -0.88
CA VAL A 325 4.73 -21.15 -1.88
C VAL A 325 4.87 -22.66 -1.69
N GLU A 326 4.87 -23.14 -0.44
CA GLU A 326 4.96 -24.56 -0.14
C GLU A 326 3.78 -25.37 -0.75
N LYS A 327 2.65 -24.72 -0.99
CA LYS A 327 1.43 -25.34 -1.54
C LYS A 327 1.35 -25.29 -3.06
N LEU A 328 2.27 -24.59 -3.72
CA LEU A 328 2.30 -24.44 -5.16
C LEU A 328 3.02 -25.62 -5.83
N GLY A 329 2.53 -26.01 -7.02
CA GLY A 329 3.22 -26.93 -7.90
C GLY A 329 4.48 -26.32 -8.52
N ASP A 330 5.36 -27.17 -9.07
CA ASP A 330 6.64 -26.71 -9.64
C ASP A 330 6.43 -25.74 -10.81
N GLY A 331 5.48 -26.01 -11.69
CA GLY A 331 5.16 -25.11 -12.81
C GLY A 331 4.61 -23.74 -12.37
N GLU A 332 3.89 -23.69 -11.24
CA GLU A 332 3.44 -22.40 -10.68
C GLU A 332 4.60 -21.61 -10.07
N LYS A 333 5.52 -22.29 -9.37
CA LYS A 333 6.73 -21.68 -8.79
C LYS A 333 7.66 -21.10 -9.85
N GLU A 334 7.74 -21.74 -11.03
CA GLU A 334 8.56 -21.27 -12.14
C GLU A 334 7.96 -20.04 -12.85
N ASN A 335 6.63 -19.98 -12.96
CA ASN A 335 5.94 -18.96 -13.74
C ASN A 335 5.53 -17.72 -12.93
N LEU A 336 5.36 -17.84 -11.61
CA LEU A 336 4.97 -16.75 -10.73
C LEU A 336 6.19 -16.08 -10.08
N GLN A 337 6.18 -14.76 -10.03
CA GLN A 337 7.20 -13.99 -9.35
C GLN A 337 6.71 -13.54 -7.98
N LEU A 338 6.89 -14.39 -6.96
CA LEU A 338 6.39 -14.13 -5.61
C LEU A 338 7.36 -13.33 -4.73
N PHE A 339 8.61 -13.21 -5.14
CA PHE A 339 9.64 -12.45 -4.41
C PHE A 339 10.40 -11.55 -5.39
N ALA A 340 10.84 -10.38 -4.89
CA ALA A 340 11.67 -9.49 -5.67
C ALA A 340 13.03 -10.14 -6.00
N ASP A 341 13.46 -10.06 -7.25
CA ASP A 341 14.77 -10.57 -7.69
C ASP A 341 15.85 -9.54 -7.39
N ARG A 342 16.76 -9.86 -6.48
CA ARG A 342 17.94 -9.05 -6.13
C ARG A 342 19.25 -9.55 -6.73
N SER A 343 19.19 -10.48 -7.64
CA SER A 343 20.38 -10.93 -8.40
C SER A 343 20.96 -9.80 -9.26
N LYS A 344 20.14 -8.82 -9.63
CA LYS A 344 20.54 -7.63 -10.39
C LYS A 344 20.69 -6.41 -9.47
N PRO A 345 21.70 -5.55 -9.74
CA PRO A 345 21.81 -4.27 -9.05
C PRO A 345 20.53 -3.44 -9.24
N TYR A 346 20.10 -2.78 -8.18
CA TYR A 346 18.95 -1.86 -8.27
C TYR A 346 19.23 -0.76 -9.29
N SER A 347 18.30 -0.54 -10.19
CA SER A 347 18.32 0.55 -11.16
C SER A 347 16.94 1.19 -11.24
N LEU A 348 16.92 2.53 -11.37
CA LEU A 348 15.69 3.24 -11.68
C LEU A 348 15.34 3.01 -13.14
N HIS A 349 14.13 2.58 -13.39
CA HIS A 349 13.53 2.59 -14.71
C HIS A 349 12.78 3.94 -14.87
N LEU A 350 13.45 4.92 -15.49
CA LEU A 350 12.93 6.27 -15.78
C LEU A 350 12.42 6.39 -17.20
#